data_5d05a56b136af92650627e18d9e8b635
#
_entry.id   5d05a56b136af92650627e18d9e8b635
#
_cell.length_a   1.000
_cell.length_b   1.000
_cell.length_c   1.000
_cell.angle_alpha   90.00
_cell.angle_beta   90.00
_cell.angle_gamma   90.00
#
_symmetry.space_group_name_H-M   'P 1'
#
loop_
_entity.id
_entity.type
_entity.pdbx_description
1 polymer ?
#
loop_
_entity_poly.entity_id
_entity_poly.type
_entity_poly.pdbx_seq_one_letter_code
_entity_poly.pdbx_strand_id
1 'polypeptide(L)' 'MMVAMDVRIGVTQAPRELTIEVPDDERADAEKHIEAALSGAVDVLWLTDKRGKRVGVPAAKLAYVEVGTNDGDRRIGFGG' A
#
# COMPACT_ATOMS: atom_id res chain seq x y z
N MET A 1 18.37 -8.28 -8.01
CA MET A 1 17.44 -7.65 -8.56
C MET A 1 16.46 -7.11 -7.64
N MET A 2 16.11 -5.96 -7.73
CA MET A 2 15.21 -5.39 -6.86
C MET A 2 13.84 -5.64 -7.22
N VAL A 3 13.00 -5.89 -6.32
CA VAL A 3 11.62 -6.16 -6.57
C VAL A 3 10.82 -5.13 -5.86
N ALA A 4 10.03 -4.40 -6.56
CA ALA A 4 9.18 -3.39 -5.94
C ALA A 4 7.89 -4.05 -5.47
N MET A 5 7.31 -3.51 -4.43
CA MET A 5 6.05 -3.98 -3.93
C MET A 5 4.97 -3.05 -4.41
N ASP A 6 3.93 -3.59 -4.99
CA ASP A 6 2.80 -2.78 -5.43
C ASP A 6 1.80 -2.69 -4.32
N VAL A 7 1.39 -1.48 -4.01
CA VAL A 7 0.38 -1.25 -3.01
C VAL A 7 -0.81 -0.60 -3.69
N ARG A 8 -1.97 -1.24 -3.62
CA ARG A 8 -3.17 -0.68 -4.18
C ARG A 8 -4.09 -0.28 -3.07
N ILE A 9 -4.55 0.91 -3.08
CA ILE A 9 -5.35 1.46 -2.01
C ILE A 9 -6.70 1.86 -2.53
N GLY A 10 -7.74 1.27 -1.95
CA GLY A 10 -9.09 1.67 -2.26
C GLY A 10 -9.55 2.69 -1.26
N VAL A 11 -10.06 3.81 -1.74
CA VAL A 11 -10.49 4.90 -0.90
C VAL A 11 -11.99 5.01 -0.99
N THR A 12 -12.66 5.22 0.13
CA THR A 12 -14.11 5.29 0.13
C THR A 12 -14.56 6.49 -0.68
N GLN A 13 -15.61 6.30 -1.41
CA GLN A 13 -16.19 7.37 -2.21
C GLN A 13 -15.29 7.84 -3.33
N ALA A 14 -14.25 7.12 -3.64
CA ALA A 14 -13.41 7.45 -4.78
C ALA A 14 -13.52 6.34 -5.78
N PRO A 15 -13.71 6.64 -7.01
CA PRO A 15 -13.91 5.60 -8.02
C PRO A 15 -12.65 4.94 -8.50
N ARG A 16 -11.49 5.48 -8.17
CA ARG A 16 -10.31 4.88 -8.61
C ARG A 16 -9.43 4.46 -7.54
N GLU A 17 -8.65 3.42 -7.69
CA GLU A 17 -7.67 3.00 -6.75
C GLU A 17 -6.42 3.81 -6.90
N LEU A 18 -5.67 3.95 -5.83
CA LEU A 18 -4.35 4.52 -5.90
C LEU A 18 -3.36 3.38 -5.96
N THR A 19 -2.36 3.48 -6.80
CA THR A 19 -1.34 2.46 -6.89
C THR A 19 0.01 3.09 -6.59
N ILE A 20 0.76 2.50 -5.67
CA ILE A 20 2.04 3.02 -5.26
C ILE A 20 3.05 1.91 -5.33
N GLU A 21 4.19 2.17 -5.94
CA GLU A 21 5.24 1.18 -5.99
C GLU A 21 6.25 1.50 -4.91
N VAL A 22 6.44 0.61 -3.98
CA VAL A 22 7.31 0.82 -2.85
C VAL A 22 8.60 0.05 -3.09
N PRO A 23 9.76 0.68 -2.90
CA PRO A 23 11.03 -0.01 -3.11
C PRO A 23 11.15 -1.21 -2.18
N ASP A 24 11.86 -2.21 -2.65
CA ASP A 24 11.98 -3.43 -1.91
C ASP A 24 12.56 -3.22 -0.52
N ASP A 25 13.50 -2.34 -0.36
CA ASP A 25 14.11 -2.13 0.94
C ASP A 25 13.22 -1.37 1.90
N GLU A 26 12.05 -0.90 1.46
CA GLU A 26 11.13 -0.23 2.35
C GLU A 26 9.86 -1.02 2.56
N ARG A 27 9.84 -2.27 2.11
CA ARG A 27 8.62 -3.04 2.23
C ARG A 27 8.17 -3.25 3.65
N ALA A 28 9.07 -3.60 4.54
CA ALA A 28 8.69 -3.86 5.92
C ALA A 28 8.11 -2.63 6.59
N ASP A 29 8.70 -1.47 6.32
CA ASP A 29 8.18 -0.26 6.90
C ASP A 29 6.83 0.08 6.32
N ALA A 30 6.67 -0.11 5.03
CA ALA A 30 5.39 0.19 4.39
C ALA A 30 4.30 -0.70 4.97
N GLU A 31 4.60 -1.97 5.17
CA GLU A 31 3.60 -2.86 5.71
C GLU A 31 3.22 -2.49 7.13
N LYS A 32 4.17 -2.03 7.93
CA LYS A 32 3.84 -1.60 9.25
C LYS A 32 2.96 -0.38 9.24
N HIS A 33 3.23 0.55 8.34
CA HIS A 33 2.41 1.74 8.25
C HIS A 33 1.00 1.40 7.80
N ILE A 34 0.88 0.44 6.88
CA ILE A 34 -0.42 0.03 6.39
C ILE A 34 -1.22 -0.61 7.52
N GLU A 35 -0.57 -1.49 8.28
CA GLU A 35 -1.28 -2.12 9.38
C GLU A 35 -1.71 -1.13 10.42
N ALA A 36 -0.86 -0.16 10.71
CA ALA A 36 -1.21 0.84 11.70
C ALA A 36 -2.42 1.65 11.25
N ALA A 37 -2.47 1.96 9.96
CA ALA A 37 -3.60 2.73 9.45
C ALA A 37 -4.88 1.91 9.44
N LEU A 38 -4.78 0.63 9.07
CA LEU A 38 -5.97 -0.19 9.02
C LEU A 38 -6.51 -0.50 10.41
N SER A 39 -5.64 -0.54 11.40
CA SER A 39 -6.07 -0.80 12.75
C SER A 39 -6.50 0.44 13.50
N GLY A 40 -6.34 1.59 12.89
CA GLY A 40 -6.74 2.82 13.55
C GLY A 40 -5.67 3.41 14.45
N ALA A 41 -4.48 2.88 14.42
CA ALA A 41 -3.43 3.40 15.29
C ALA A 41 -2.88 4.72 14.84
N VAL A 42 -3.04 5.06 13.57
CA VAL A 42 -2.59 6.35 13.07
C VAL A 42 -3.71 6.96 12.27
N ASP A 43 -3.68 8.26 12.11
CA ASP A 43 -4.72 8.97 11.39
C ASP A 43 -4.48 9.05 9.90
N VAL A 44 -3.26 8.93 9.47
CA VAL A 44 -2.93 9.08 8.06
C VAL A 44 -1.96 7.99 7.68
N LEU A 45 -2.20 7.34 6.56
CA LEU A 45 -1.28 6.39 6.01
C LEU A 45 -0.35 7.13 5.08
N TRP A 46 0.94 7.16 5.39
CA TRP A 46 1.92 7.79 4.54
C TRP A 46 2.77 6.74 3.87
N LEU A 47 2.89 6.82 2.57
CA LEU A 47 3.75 5.92 1.83
C LEU A 47 4.61 6.73 0.88
N THR A 48 5.80 6.24 0.61
CA THR A 48 6.71 6.91 -0.32
C THR A 48 6.94 5.96 -1.47
N ASP A 49 6.75 6.42 -2.70
CA ASP A 49 6.91 5.53 -3.81
C ASP A 49 8.38 5.54 -4.26
N LYS A 50 8.69 4.70 -5.23
CA LYS A 50 10.07 4.54 -5.62
C LYS A 50 10.66 5.77 -6.25
N ARG A 51 9.84 6.74 -6.61
CA ARG A 51 10.35 7.96 -7.15
C ARG A 51 10.50 9.02 -6.10
N GLY A 52 10.23 8.72 -4.85
CA GLY A 52 10.34 9.68 -3.79
C GLY A 52 9.08 10.47 -3.53
N LYS A 53 7.99 10.16 -4.24
CA LYS A 53 6.78 10.90 -4.02
C LYS A 53 6.08 10.37 -2.80
N ARG A 54 5.67 11.24 -1.92
CA ARG A 54 4.97 10.81 -0.72
C ARG A 54 3.49 10.95 -0.92
N VAL A 55 2.76 9.94 -0.49
CA VAL A 55 1.31 9.93 -0.63
C VAL A 55 0.73 9.73 0.74
N GLY A 56 -0.20 10.57 1.14
CA GLY A 56 -0.86 10.46 2.43
C GLY A 56 -2.34 10.20 2.21
N VAL A 57 -2.87 9.19 2.87
CA VAL A 57 -4.27 8.84 2.76
C VAL A 57 -4.85 8.82 4.15
N PRO A 58 -5.92 9.56 4.41
CA PRO A 58 -6.53 9.52 5.73
C PRO A 58 -6.99 8.10 6.06
N ALA A 59 -6.64 7.62 7.22
CA ALA A 59 -6.99 6.27 7.59
C ALA A 59 -8.49 6.05 7.57
N ALA A 60 -9.25 7.06 7.93
CA ALA A 60 -10.70 6.94 7.97
C ALA A 60 -11.30 6.74 6.58
N LYS A 61 -10.56 7.03 5.54
CA LYS A 61 -11.06 6.87 4.20
C LYS A 61 -10.56 5.63 3.51
N LEU A 62 -9.80 4.80 4.20
CA LEU A 62 -9.31 3.59 3.58
C LEU A 62 -10.41 2.56 3.52
N ALA A 63 -10.68 2.04 2.35
CA ALA A 63 -11.63 0.97 2.19
C ALA A 63 -10.89 -0.36 2.22
N TYR A 64 -9.73 -0.43 1.61
CA TYR A 64 -8.91 -1.63 1.64
C TYR A 64 -7.52 -1.31 1.14
N VAL A 65 -6.58 -2.16 1.43
CA VAL A 65 -5.23 -2.03 0.91
C VAL A 65 -4.78 -3.41 0.45
N GLU A 66 -4.32 -3.51 -0.78
CA GLU A 66 -3.80 -4.75 -1.30
C GLU A 66 -2.32 -4.61 -1.53
N VAL A 67 -1.56 -5.62 -1.19
CA VAL A 67 -0.12 -5.57 -1.32
C VAL A 67 0.32 -6.78 -2.14
N GLY A 68 1.14 -6.56 -3.13
CA GLY A 68 1.66 -7.64 -3.95
C GLY A 68 3.04 -7.35 -4.43
N THR A 69 3.74 -8.36 -4.88
CA THR A 69 5.05 -8.13 -5.43
C THR A 69 4.96 -8.17 -6.93
N ASN A 70 5.81 -7.34 -7.53
CA ASN A 70 5.77 -7.24 -8.91
C ASN A 70 6.29 -8.40 -9.54
N ASP A 71 7.21 -9.12 -8.96
CA ASP A 71 7.74 -10.08 -9.67
C ASP A 71 6.93 -11.27 -9.62
N GLY A 72 6.28 -11.56 -8.81
CA GLY A 72 5.66 -12.75 -8.80
C GLY A 72 4.43 -12.78 -9.25
N ASP A 73 3.94 -11.93 -9.15
CA ASP A 73 2.71 -11.81 -9.60
C ASP A 73 1.93 -12.98 -9.39
N ARG A 74 2.17 -13.72 -8.63
CA ARG A 74 1.44 -14.67 -8.46
C ARG A 74 0.50 -14.38 -7.52
N ARG A 75 -0.43 -14.16 -7.50
CA ARG A 75 -1.35 -13.82 -6.70
C ARG A 75 -1.62 -14.73 -5.77
N ILE A 76 -1.23 -14.90 -4.93
CA ILE A 76 -1.41 -15.69 -4.01
C ILE A 76 -2.59 -15.61 -3.44
N GLY A 77 -3.20 -15.90 -3.57
CA GLY A 77 -4.19 -16.01 -3.08
C GLY A 77 -5.11 -15.58 -2.31
N PHE A 78 -5.42 -15.00 -2.06
CA PHE A 78 -6.32 -14.60 -1.44
C PHE A 78 -7.34 -14.66 -2.04
N GLY A 79 -7.80 -14.94 -1.84
CA GLY A 79 -8.85 -14.92 -2.24
C GLY A 79 -8.79 -15.52 -3.29
N GLY A 80 -8.26 -15.90 -3.45
CA GLY A 80 -8.24 -16.40 -4.58
C GLY A 80 -7.78 -16.81 -4.73
#